data_de6c0475a57213c13e241cfafc7bbfa6
#
_entry.id   de6c0475a57213c13e241cfafc7bbfa6
#
_cell.length_a   1.000
_cell.length_b   1.000
_cell.length_c   1.000
_cell.angle_alpha   90.00
_cell.angle_beta   90.00
_cell.angle_gamma   90.00
#
_symmetry.space_group_name_H-M   'P 1'
#
loop_
_entity.id
_entity.type
_entity.pdbx_description
1 polymer ?
#
loop_
_entity_poly.entity_id
_entity_poly.type
_entity_poly.pdbx_seq_one_letter_code
_entity_poly.pdbx_strand_id
1 'polypeptide(L)'
;MKKVKKSKRGITSVSLSMLSAVLLLTACGGGGGGAASEAQSPDGKVTLNFITQSSPLAPADPNEKLINKRLEEKTNVHINWKNYTSDVFAEKRNLAVASGELPDAIFDAGYGDYDLLKLAKDGAIIPLEDLIEQYMPNLQKVLEEAPEYKSMITAPDGHIYSFPWIEELGSGKQRIQAVDNLPWINVEWLNKLGLKMPTTTEELKEVLIAFKTQDPNGNGKADEIPLSFINKPGGEDLTFLFAAFGLGENWDHTVVTNEGKVVFTAADEGYKEAVKYIHELVQEGLVDVEAYQQDWNTYLAKGKDHKYGMYFTWDKANITGMNDTYDVLPPLAGPDGERNVTRTNGIGLDRGRMVITSSNKNLESTAKWVDQLYDPLQSIQNNWGTYGDETQQNIFEFDEAKGMLKHLPLEGAAPVELRQKTSIAGPLAILDSYYDKYTTKPEDAAWRMELLDRVMVPHMKADNVYPSVFFSIDELDRLSTIETDLFAYVLRMRTEWYQNGKIEQEWDAYLKELDRLGLQEWLQIKQAGYDRNTK
;
A
#
# COMPACT_ATOMS: atom_id res chain seq x y z
N MET A 1 5.67 43.64 42.62
CA MET A 1 6.68 44.71 42.61
C MET A 1 8.09 44.10 42.63
N LYS A 2 8.81 44.19 41.53
CA LYS A 2 10.28 44.34 41.44
C LYS A 2 10.62 44.55 39.97
N LYS A 3 11.30 45.68 39.74
CA LYS A 3 11.58 46.31 38.46
C LYS A 3 12.74 45.62 37.70
N VAL A 4 12.55 45.58 36.40
CA VAL A 4 13.51 45.23 35.35
C VAL A 4 14.54 46.35 35.17
N LYS A 5 15.81 46.00 34.95
CA LYS A 5 16.84 46.89 34.42
C LYS A 5 17.18 46.50 32.97
N LYS A 6 16.95 47.45 32.05
CA LYS A 6 17.48 47.45 30.69
C LYS A 6 18.97 47.83 30.72
N SER A 7 19.81 47.11 29.96
CA SER A 7 21.16 47.56 29.59
C SER A 7 21.26 47.64 28.06
N LYS A 8 21.49 48.85 27.57
CA LYS A 8 21.92 49.18 26.20
C LYS A 8 23.46 49.24 26.18
N ARG A 9 24.07 48.71 25.14
CA ARG A 9 25.41 49.03 24.57
C ARG A 9 25.59 48.10 23.35
N GLY A 10 26.07 48.49 22.17
CA GLY A 10 26.71 49.67 21.66
C GLY A 10 27.28 49.22 20.31
N ILE A 11 27.00 50.00 19.28
CA ILE A 11 27.42 49.83 17.90
C ILE A 11 28.92 50.04 17.83
N THR A 12 29.65 49.15 17.14
CA THR A 12 30.95 49.49 16.55
C THR A 12 31.06 48.91 15.14
N SER A 13 30.97 49.79 14.19
CA SER A 13 31.29 49.61 12.78
C SER A 13 32.81 49.51 12.59
N VAL A 14 33.28 48.54 11.84
CA VAL A 14 34.62 48.55 11.22
C VAL A 14 34.45 48.25 9.73
N SER A 15 34.70 49.31 8.96
CA SER A 15 34.91 49.24 7.50
C SER A 15 36.36 48.95 7.26
N LEU A 16 36.66 48.22 6.18
CA LEU A 16 37.90 48.31 5.33
C LEU A 16 38.10 46.91 4.67
N SER A 17 38.40 46.70 3.45
CA SER A 17 38.81 47.42 2.28
C SER A 17 38.84 46.40 1.13
N MET A 18 38.51 46.87 -0.04
CA MET A 18 38.70 46.20 -1.33
C MET A 18 40.12 45.71 -1.54
N LEU A 19 40.26 44.52 -2.16
CA LEU A 19 41.39 44.29 -3.05
C LEU A 19 40.89 43.54 -4.31
N SER A 20 40.83 44.30 -5.40
CA SER A 20 40.54 43.83 -6.75
C SER A 20 41.77 43.13 -7.30
N ALA A 21 41.65 41.91 -7.79
CA ALA A 21 42.63 41.31 -8.70
C ALA A 21 41.90 40.92 -9.99
N VAL A 22 42.16 41.72 -11.00
CA VAL A 22 41.84 41.47 -12.42
C VAL A 22 42.81 40.42 -12.93
N LEU A 23 42.32 39.34 -13.52
CA LEU A 23 43.11 38.50 -14.42
C LEU A 23 42.33 38.25 -15.71
N LEU A 24 43.03 38.56 -16.76
CA LEU A 24 42.64 38.72 -18.16
C LEU A 24 42.24 37.40 -18.82
N LEU A 25 41.21 37.48 -19.64
CA LEU A 25 40.78 36.55 -20.65
C LEU A 25 41.86 36.25 -21.69
N THR A 26 41.97 34.99 -22.06
CA THR A 26 42.34 34.58 -23.41
C THR A 26 41.29 33.65 -23.97
N ALA A 27 40.55 34.16 -24.92
CA ALA A 27 39.63 33.36 -25.74
C ALA A 27 40.45 32.65 -26.83
N CYS A 28 40.17 31.35 -27.01
CA CYS A 28 40.33 30.71 -28.31
C CYS A 28 39.21 29.73 -28.51
N GLY A 29 38.44 29.92 -29.56
CA GLY A 29 37.30 29.11 -29.92
C GLY A 29 37.73 27.80 -30.57
N GLY A 30 36.80 26.86 -30.51
CA GLY A 30 36.84 25.57 -31.21
C GLY A 30 35.57 24.81 -30.86
N GLY A 31 34.64 24.75 -31.81
CA GLY A 31 33.40 23.97 -31.65
C GLY A 31 33.67 22.47 -31.62
N GLY A 32 32.99 21.80 -30.76
CA GLY A 32 32.91 20.35 -30.68
C GLY A 32 31.89 20.04 -29.62
N GLY A 33 30.75 19.45 -30.01
CA GLY A 33 29.73 18.93 -29.06
C GLY A 33 30.37 17.86 -28.19
N GLY A 34 30.80 18.26 -27.01
CA GLY A 34 31.23 17.32 -25.96
C GLY A 34 30.04 16.97 -25.11
N ALA A 35 29.74 15.69 -25.05
CA ALA A 35 28.89 15.14 -23.98
C ALA A 35 29.41 15.70 -22.64
N ALA A 36 28.50 16.21 -21.82
CA ALA A 36 28.85 16.66 -20.47
C ALA A 36 29.50 15.47 -19.74
N SER A 37 30.78 15.63 -19.33
CA SER A 37 31.44 14.58 -18.56
C SER A 37 30.69 14.39 -17.26
N GLU A 38 30.22 13.15 -17.03
CA GLU A 38 29.64 12.74 -15.75
C GLU A 38 30.60 13.12 -14.61
N ALA A 39 30.03 13.65 -13.51
CA ALA A 39 30.80 13.97 -12.32
C ALA A 39 31.23 12.64 -11.66
N GLN A 40 32.46 12.22 -11.92
CA GLN A 40 33.05 11.04 -11.30
C GLN A 40 33.70 11.42 -9.98
N SER A 41 33.48 10.57 -8.95
CA SER A 41 34.22 10.62 -7.69
C SER A 41 35.70 10.26 -7.89
N PRO A 42 36.59 10.54 -6.88
CA PRO A 42 38.04 10.25 -6.99
C PRO A 42 38.36 8.77 -7.26
N ASP A 43 37.45 7.86 -6.96
CA ASP A 43 37.54 6.41 -7.20
C ASP A 43 36.95 5.98 -8.56
N GLY A 44 36.52 6.93 -9.40
CA GLY A 44 36.02 6.68 -10.75
C GLY A 44 34.55 6.22 -10.80
N LYS A 45 33.82 6.25 -9.68
CA LYS A 45 32.38 5.95 -9.63
C LYS A 45 31.54 7.18 -9.97
N VAL A 46 30.37 6.94 -10.59
CA VAL A 46 29.33 7.97 -10.70
C VAL A 46 28.62 8.09 -9.36
N THR A 47 28.46 9.31 -8.86
CA THR A 47 27.72 9.57 -7.62
C THR A 47 26.39 10.25 -7.93
N LEU A 48 25.30 9.69 -7.41
CA LEU A 48 23.94 10.22 -7.51
C LEU A 48 23.42 10.59 -6.13
N ASN A 49 22.59 11.62 -6.05
CA ASN A 49 21.99 12.09 -4.80
C ASN A 49 20.50 11.76 -4.80
N PHE A 50 20.09 10.85 -3.93
CA PHE A 50 18.70 10.42 -3.81
C PHE A 50 18.10 10.80 -2.45
N ILE A 51 16.82 11.16 -2.46
CA ILE A 51 16.00 11.22 -1.25
C ILE A 51 15.20 9.92 -1.18
N THR A 52 15.11 9.33 0.01
CA THR A 52 14.34 8.10 0.24
C THR A 52 13.73 8.06 1.64
N GLN A 53 12.91 7.05 1.87
CA GLN A 53 12.39 6.70 3.18
C GLN A 53 12.81 5.29 3.61
N SER A 54 12.81 5.06 4.92
CA SER A 54 12.95 3.72 5.47
C SER A 54 12.26 3.59 6.83
N SER A 55 11.98 2.34 7.21
CA SER A 55 11.52 2.01 8.56
C SER A 55 12.58 2.39 9.60
N PRO A 56 12.18 2.80 10.81
CA PRO A 56 13.10 2.97 11.93
C PRO A 56 13.91 1.71 12.30
N LEU A 57 13.47 0.53 11.84
CA LEU A 57 14.21 -0.73 12.03
C LEU A 57 15.33 -0.94 11.01
N ALA A 58 15.34 -0.17 9.92
CA ALA A 58 16.38 -0.23 8.91
C ALA A 58 17.65 0.52 9.35
N PRO A 59 18.84 0.19 8.81
CA PRO A 59 20.03 1.01 8.96
C PRO A 59 19.77 2.47 8.58
N ALA A 60 20.34 3.42 9.31
CA ALA A 60 20.20 4.85 9.03
C ALA A 60 20.78 5.23 7.66
N ASP A 61 21.91 4.62 7.29
CA ASP A 61 22.46 4.70 5.94
C ASP A 61 22.07 3.45 5.14
N PRO A 62 21.24 3.60 4.08
CA PRO A 62 20.87 2.47 3.23
C PRO A 62 22.07 1.72 2.61
N ASN A 63 23.23 2.37 2.45
CA ASN A 63 24.46 1.72 1.96
C ASN A 63 25.02 0.65 2.90
N GLU A 64 24.58 0.60 4.15
CA GLU A 64 24.94 -0.49 5.06
C GLU A 64 24.28 -1.82 4.69
N LYS A 65 23.15 -1.80 3.97
CA LYS A 65 22.44 -3.01 3.51
C LYS A 65 23.28 -3.74 2.45
N LEU A 66 23.39 -5.06 2.58
CA LEU A 66 24.13 -5.91 1.63
C LEU A 66 23.62 -5.74 0.19
N ILE A 67 22.32 -5.59 0.01
CA ILE A 67 21.70 -5.41 -1.30
C ILE A 67 22.20 -4.14 -2.01
N ASN A 68 22.38 -3.03 -1.29
CA ASN A 68 22.90 -1.77 -1.86
C ASN A 68 24.39 -1.87 -2.16
N LYS A 69 25.17 -2.54 -1.33
CA LYS A 69 26.61 -2.81 -1.59
C LYS A 69 26.78 -3.60 -2.90
N ARG A 70 25.97 -4.65 -3.10
CA ARG A 70 25.96 -5.45 -4.34
C ARG A 70 25.55 -4.64 -5.57
N LEU A 71 24.56 -3.74 -5.42
CA LEU A 71 24.13 -2.84 -6.51
C LEU A 71 25.25 -1.87 -6.87
N GLU A 72 25.92 -1.27 -5.89
CA GLU A 72 27.06 -0.37 -6.13
C GLU A 72 28.19 -1.09 -6.84
N GLU A 73 28.56 -2.30 -6.40
CA GLU A 73 29.60 -3.12 -7.05
C GLU A 73 29.22 -3.48 -8.51
N LYS A 74 27.97 -3.85 -8.74
CA LYS A 74 27.45 -4.27 -10.05
C LYS A 74 27.38 -3.13 -11.05
N THR A 75 27.01 -1.92 -10.59
CA THR A 75 26.72 -0.78 -11.45
C THR A 75 27.85 0.25 -11.52
N ASN A 76 28.79 0.21 -10.60
CA ASN A 76 29.79 1.26 -10.37
C ASN A 76 29.17 2.65 -10.11
N VAL A 77 27.97 2.67 -9.51
CA VAL A 77 27.23 3.89 -9.14
C VAL A 77 27.09 3.92 -7.63
N HIS A 78 27.58 4.98 -7.01
CA HIS A 78 27.40 5.27 -5.59
C HIS A 78 26.17 6.16 -5.38
N ILE A 79 25.30 5.80 -4.43
CA ILE A 79 24.14 6.64 -4.10
C ILE A 79 24.39 7.34 -2.75
N ASN A 80 24.38 8.64 -2.78
CA ASN A 80 24.27 9.49 -1.61
C ASN A 80 22.81 9.54 -1.15
N TRP A 81 22.47 8.76 -0.13
CA TRP A 81 21.11 8.70 0.39
C TRP A 81 20.82 9.81 1.40
N LYS A 82 19.84 10.66 1.10
CA LYS A 82 19.19 11.48 2.11
C LYS A 82 17.96 10.73 2.61
N ASN A 83 18.17 9.90 3.64
CA ASN A 83 17.19 8.97 4.16
C ASN A 83 16.38 9.59 5.31
N TYR A 84 15.06 9.42 5.27
CA TYR A 84 14.14 9.85 6.30
C TYR A 84 13.31 8.68 6.82
N THR A 85 12.77 8.78 8.03
CA THR A 85 11.77 7.83 8.51
C THR A 85 10.42 8.07 7.81
N SER A 86 9.64 7.00 7.65
CA SER A 86 8.39 7.04 6.87
C SER A 86 7.36 8.05 7.37
N ASP A 87 7.36 8.34 8.68
CA ASP A 87 6.43 9.28 9.33
C ASP A 87 6.66 10.75 8.94
N VAL A 88 7.90 11.13 8.57
CA VAL A 88 8.24 12.50 8.17
C VAL A 88 8.59 12.64 6.70
N PHE A 89 8.72 11.53 5.98
CA PHE A 89 9.23 11.53 4.60
C PHE A 89 8.40 12.39 3.65
N ALA A 90 7.08 12.27 3.67
CA ALA A 90 6.21 13.03 2.76
C ALA A 90 6.40 14.55 2.92
N GLU A 91 6.52 15.04 4.17
CA GLU A 91 6.81 16.45 4.44
C GLU A 91 8.17 16.87 3.87
N LYS A 92 9.22 16.07 4.12
CA LYS A 92 10.59 16.37 3.70
C LYS A 92 10.75 16.32 2.18
N ARG A 93 10.13 15.34 1.54
CA ARG A 93 10.05 15.20 0.08
C ARG A 93 9.40 16.44 -0.55
N ASN A 94 8.22 16.84 -0.05
CA ASN A 94 7.49 17.98 -0.57
C ASN A 94 8.23 19.30 -0.32
N LEU A 95 8.94 19.44 0.80
CA LEU A 95 9.78 20.61 1.09
C LEU A 95 10.96 20.72 0.10
N ALA A 96 11.64 19.61 -0.22
CA ALA A 96 12.73 19.61 -1.20
C ALA A 96 12.25 20.08 -2.58
N VAL A 97 11.08 19.62 -3.01
CA VAL A 97 10.45 20.07 -4.26
C VAL A 97 10.09 21.56 -4.20
N ALA A 98 9.43 22.01 -3.14
CA ALA A 98 8.98 23.39 -2.99
C ALA A 98 10.14 24.40 -2.87
N SER A 99 11.29 23.98 -2.33
CA SER A 99 12.49 24.83 -2.23
C SER A 99 13.28 24.93 -3.53
N GLY A 100 13.01 24.04 -4.50
CA GLY A 100 13.79 23.92 -5.73
C GLY A 100 15.15 23.22 -5.55
N GLU A 101 15.44 22.71 -4.35
CA GLU A 101 16.65 21.91 -4.07
C GLU A 101 16.41 20.44 -4.42
N LEU A 102 16.22 20.18 -5.72
CA LEU A 102 15.89 18.84 -6.20
C LEU A 102 17.11 17.91 -6.16
N PRO A 103 16.98 16.68 -5.63
CA PRO A 103 17.97 15.61 -5.77
C PRO A 103 17.99 15.10 -7.22
N ASP A 104 18.89 14.15 -7.55
CA ASP A 104 18.88 13.49 -8.86
C ASP A 104 17.62 12.62 -9.04
N ALA A 105 17.15 11.99 -7.96
CA ALA A 105 15.90 11.22 -7.96
C ALA A 105 15.28 11.17 -6.56
N ILE A 106 13.97 10.85 -6.52
CA ILE A 106 13.24 10.54 -5.30
C ILE A 106 12.83 9.08 -5.36
N PHE A 107 13.42 8.29 -4.50
CA PHE A 107 13.30 6.83 -4.42
C PHE A 107 12.28 6.44 -3.35
N ASP A 108 11.50 5.39 -3.58
CA ASP A 108 10.35 5.00 -2.76
C ASP A 108 9.43 6.20 -2.46
N ALA A 109 9.15 6.95 -3.53
CA ALA A 109 8.60 8.30 -3.45
C ALA A 109 7.16 8.33 -2.92
N GLY A 110 6.34 7.32 -3.24
CA GLY A 110 4.95 7.23 -2.80
C GLY A 110 4.09 8.39 -3.32
N TYR A 111 4.31 8.81 -4.58
CA TYR A 111 3.48 9.82 -5.21
C TYR A 111 2.19 9.24 -5.76
N GLY A 112 1.06 9.89 -5.45
CA GLY A 112 -0.19 9.64 -6.16
C GLY A 112 -0.19 10.25 -7.56
N ASP A 113 -1.17 9.86 -8.38
CA ASP A 113 -1.29 10.30 -9.77
C ASP A 113 -1.36 11.82 -9.91
N TYR A 114 -2.09 12.49 -9.02
CA TYR A 114 -2.20 13.94 -9.00
C TYR A 114 -0.84 14.63 -8.82
N ASP A 115 -0.07 14.15 -7.85
CA ASP A 115 1.26 14.71 -7.58
C ASP A 115 2.20 14.49 -8.77
N LEU A 116 2.17 13.31 -9.40
CA LEU A 116 2.98 13.01 -10.58
C LEU A 116 2.68 13.98 -11.72
N LEU A 117 1.41 14.16 -12.07
CA LEU A 117 1.01 15.08 -13.14
C LEU A 117 1.34 16.54 -12.82
N LYS A 118 1.17 16.94 -11.57
CA LYS A 118 1.52 18.29 -11.13
C LYS A 118 3.03 18.54 -11.20
N LEU A 119 3.84 17.62 -10.69
CA LEU A 119 5.30 17.72 -10.73
C LEU A 119 5.82 17.74 -12.16
N ALA A 120 5.24 16.95 -13.06
CA ALA A 120 5.55 16.94 -14.47
C ALA A 120 5.20 18.28 -15.13
N LYS A 121 4.01 18.81 -14.89
CA LYS A 121 3.55 20.11 -15.39
C LYS A 121 4.42 21.26 -14.90
N ASP A 122 4.89 21.20 -13.65
CA ASP A 122 5.77 22.20 -13.05
C ASP A 122 7.24 22.02 -13.49
N GLY A 123 7.56 20.99 -14.28
CA GLY A 123 8.90 20.69 -14.77
C GLY A 123 9.87 20.20 -13.67
N ALA A 124 9.35 19.74 -12.54
CA ALA A 124 10.17 19.21 -11.44
C ALA A 124 10.68 17.79 -11.71
N ILE A 125 9.91 16.99 -12.45
CA ILE A 125 10.28 15.64 -12.90
C ILE A 125 10.27 15.55 -14.41
N ILE A 126 10.96 14.54 -14.96
CA ILE A 126 11.10 14.37 -16.41
C ILE A 126 10.31 13.16 -16.92
N PRO A 127 9.92 13.16 -18.20
CA PRO A 127 9.41 11.97 -18.87
C PRO A 127 10.51 10.91 -19.01
N LEU A 128 10.14 9.64 -18.93
CA LEU A 128 11.08 8.51 -18.78
C LEU A 128 11.12 7.56 -19.99
N GLU A 129 10.18 7.65 -20.92
CA GLU A 129 10.04 6.71 -22.03
C GLU A 129 11.31 6.56 -22.87
N ASP A 130 11.99 7.66 -23.19
CA ASP A 130 13.26 7.65 -23.94
C ASP A 130 14.38 6.94 -23.16
N LEU A 131 14.43 7.14 -21.83
CA LEU A 131 15.41 6.47 -20.98
C LEU A 131 15.11 4.96 -20.87
N ILE A 132 13.83 4.61 -20.78
CA ILE A 132 13.39 3.21 -20.76
C ILE A 132 13.78 2.53 -22.06
N GLU A 133 13.52 3.16 -23.21
CA GLU A 133 13.82 2.59 -24.52
C GLU A 133 15.33 2.43 -24.75
N GLN A 134 16.13 3.41 -24.34
CA GLN A 134 17.57 3.43 -24.65
C GLN A 134 18.43 2.65 -23.65
N TYR A 135 18.06 2.61 -22.36
CA TYR A 135 18.96 2.17 -21.30
C TYR A 135 18.39 1.12 -20.35
N MET A 136 17.11 0.71 -20.50
CA MET A 136 16.45 -0.14 -19.49
C MET A 136 15.89 -1.46 -20.07
N PRO A 137 16.77 -2.37 -20.55
CA PRO A 137 16.33 -3.62 -21.16
C PRO A 137 15.58 -4.58 -20.23
N ASN A 138 15.81 -4.52 -18.89
CA ASN A 138 15.08 -5.35 -17.95
C ASN A 138 13.64 -4.86 -17.80
N LEU A 139 13.44 -3.55 -17.64
CA LEU A 139 12.09 -2.98 -17.57
C LEU A 139 11.33 -3.19 -18.90
N GLN A 140 12.01 -3.05 -20.05
CA GLN A 140 11.38 -3.33 -21.35
C GLN A 140 10.84 -4.76 -21.42
N LYS A 141 11.63 -5.75 -20.96
CA LYS A 141 11.16 -7.15 -20.90
C LYS A 141 9.93 -7.33 -20.01
N VAL A 142 9.88 -6.65 -18.87
CA VAL A 142 8.69 -6.67 -17.99
C VAL A 142 7.47 -6.14 -18.75
N LEU A 143 7.61 -4.99 -19.43
CA LEU A 143 6.51 -4.37 -20.18
C LEU A 143 6.16 -5.10 -21.49
N GLU A 144 7.04 -5.92 -22.02
CA GLU A 144 6.77 -6.83 -23.14
C GLU A 144 6.03 -8.09 -22.67
N GLU A 145 6.40 -8.65 -21.52
CA GLU A 145 5.77 -9.82 -20.92
C GLU A 145 4.39 -9.52 -20.37
N ALA A 146 4.19 -8.33 -19.79
CA ALA A 146 2.94 -7.86 -19.22
C ALA A 146 2.58 -6.44 -19.76
N PRO A 147 2.10 -6.36 -21.03
CA PRO A 147 1.92 -5.08 -21.73
C PRO A 147 0.83 -4.19 -21.13
N GLU A 148 -0.09 -4.73 -20.34
CA GLU A 148 -1.10 -3.98 -19.61
C GLU A 148 -0.47 -2.95 -18.66
N TYR A 149 0.67 -3.26 -18.04
CA TYR A 149 1.34 -2.31 -17.16
C TYR A 149 1.86 -1.08 -17.89
N LYS A 150 2.24 -1.23 -19.18
CA LYS A 150 2.66 -0.06 -19.97
C LYS A 150 1.54 0.95 -20.09
N SER A 151 0.31 0.50 -20.33
CA SER A 151 -0.86 1.39 -20.40
C SER A 151 -1.19 2.01 -19.04
N MET A 152 -1.05 1.25 -17.95
CA MET A 152 -1.36 1.69 -16.59
C MET A 152 -0.34 2.71 -16.04
N ILE A 153 0.93 2.69 -16.49
CA ILE A 153 1.95 3.65 -16.07
C ILE A 153 2.10 4.84 -17.01
N THR A 154 1.45 4.79 -18.17
CA THR A 154 1.45 5.92 -19.12
C THR A 154 0.36 6.90 -18.74
N ALA A 155 0.76 8.13 -18.49
CA ALA A 155 -0.15 9.22 -18.15
C ALA A 155 -1.05 9.61 -19.34
N PRO A 156 -2.17 10.32 -19.14
CA PRO A 156 -3.09 10.71 -20.21
C PRO A 156 -2.49 11.59 -21.31
N ASP A 157 -1.39 12.26 -21.03
CA ASP A 157 -0.60 13.04 -22.00
C ASP A 157 0.37 12.21 -22.85
N GLY A 158 0.44 10.91 -22.60
CA GLY A 158 1.25 9.94 -23.35
C GLY A 158 2.64 9.71 -22.75
N HIS A 159 2.98 10.34 -21.64
CA HIS A 159 4.30 10.22 -21.00
C HIS A 159 4.30 9.25 -19.82
N ILE A 160 5.46 8.72 -19.49
CA ILE A 160 5.73 7.94 -18.27
C ILE A 160 6.56 8.80 -17.34
N TYR A 161 6.08 9.10 -16.13
CA TYR A 161 6.74 10.03 -15.20
C TYR A 161 7.37 9.37 -13.98
N SER A 162 7.13 8.07 -13.79
CA SER A 162 7.66 7.34 -12.64
C SER A 162 7.92 5.88 -12.96
N PHE A 163 8.85 5.29 -12.23
CA PHE A 163 9.12 3.87 -12.27
C PHE A 163 8.20 3.14 -11.29
N PRO A 164 7.50 2.09 -11.73
CA PRO A 164 6.52 1.38 -10.91
C PRO A 164 7.13 0.34 -9.98
N TRP A 165 6.36 -0.02 -8.95
CA TRP A 165 6.44 -1.27 -8.24
C TRP A 165 5.32 -2.18 -8.76
N ILE A 166 5.67 -3.39 -9.16
CA ILE A 166 4.74 -4.39 -9.67
C ILE A 166 4.98 -5.69 -8.92
N GLU A 167 3.93 -6.27 -8.35
CA GLU A 167 3.99 -7.60 -7.76
C GLU A 167 2.74 -8.39 -8.08
N GLU A 168 2.92 -9.48 -8.81
CA GLU A 168 1.85 -10.35 -9.25
C GLU A 168 1.67 -11.60 -8.39
N LEU A 169 2.06 -11.54 -7.12
CA LEU A 169 1.87 -12.67 -6.22
C LEU A 169 0.40 -13.13 -6.22
N GLY A 170 0.17 -14.32 -6.74
CA GLY A 170 -1.16 -14.87 -6.93
C GLY A 170 -1.14 -16.36 -7.23
N SER A 171 -2.32 -16.91 -7.51
CA SER A 171 -2.51 -18.33 -7.84
C SER A 171 -2.61 -18.58 -9.36
N GLY A 172 -2.46 -17.54 -10.19
CA GLY A 172 -2.82 -17.57 -11.61
C GLY A 172 -4.32 -17.37 -11.87
N LYS A 173 -5.17 -17.41 -10.83
CA LYS A 173 -6.60 -17.08 -10.92
C LYS A 173 -6.90 -15.72 -10.32
N GLN A 174 -6.34 -15.45 -9.16
CA GLN A 174 -6.53 -14.21 -8.42
C GLN A 174 -5.20 -13.74 -7.82
N ARG A 175 -5.06 -12.42 -7.67
CA ARG A 175 -3.98 -11.84 -6.88
C ARG A 175 -4.22 -12.11 -5.39
N ILE A 176 -3.16 -12.18 -4.61
CA ILE A 176 -3.25 -12.37 -3.15
C ILE A 176 -4.05 -11.25 -2.47
N GLN A 177 -4.10 -10.07 -3.09
CA GLN A 177 -4.86 -8.90 -2.64
C GLN A 177 -6.35 -8.95 -3.00
N ALA A 178 -6.83 -9.97 -3.74
CA ALA A 178 -8.22 -10.03 -4.20
C ALA A 178 -9.26 -9.99 -3.06
N VAL A 179 -8.90 -10.45 -1.88
CA VAL A 179 -9.64 -10.24 -0.63
C VAL A 179 -8.72 -9.54 0.35
N ASP A 180 -9.21 -8.52 1.01
CA ASP A 180 -8.45 -7.75 2.00
C ASP A 180 -8.33 -8.50 3.34
N ASN A 181 -8.69 -7.90 4.44
CA ASN A 181 -8.60 -8.52 5.75
C ASN A 181 -9.53 -9.73 5.89
N LEU A 182 -8.96 -10.85 6.31
CA LEU A 182 -9.72 -12.06 6.58
C LEU A 182 -10.39 -12.01 7.95
N PRO A 183 -11.59 -12.57 8.08
CA PRO A 183 -12.27 -12.72 9.36
C PRO A 183 -11.71 -13.93 10.12
N TRP A 184 -11.11 -13.71 11.27
CA TRP A 184 -10.54 -14.74 12.13
C TRP A 184 -11.46 -15.02 13.31
N ILE A 185 -11.90 -16.28 13.49
CA ILE A 185 -12.79 -16.71 14.57
C ILE A 185 -12.09 -17.69 15.50
N ASN A 186 -12.35 -17.60 16.79
CA ASN A 186 -11.73 -18.43 17.82
C ASN A 186 -12.32 -19.85 17.82
N VAL A 187 -11.63 -20.79 17.18
CA VAL A 187 -12.05 -22.18 17.07
C VAL A 187 -11.86 -22.96 18.39
N GLU A 188 -10.95 -22.53 19.25
CA GLU A 188 -10.81 -23.10 20.58
C GLU A 188 -12.06 -22.83 21.43
N TRP A 189 -12.59 -21.60 21.36
CA TRP A 189 -13.85 -21.25 22.04
C TRP A 189 -15.04 -22.00 21.44
N LEU A 190 -15.12 -22.12 20.11
CA LEU A 190 -16.16 -22.95 19.47
C LEU A 190 -16.13 -24.38 20.00
N ASN A 191 -14.96 -25.01 20.03
CA ASN A 191 -14.78 -26.38 20.50
C ASN A 191 -15.16 -26.55 21.98
N LYS A 192 -14.71 -25.62 22.85
CA LYS A 192 -15.05 -25.65 24.29
C LYS A 192 -16.55 -25.56 24.55
N LEU A 193 -17.26 -24.77 23.76
CA LEU A 193 -18.70 -24.59 23.87
C LEU A 193 -19.52 -25.63 23.07
N GLY A 194 -18.85 -26.53 22.34
CA GLY A 194 -19.52 -27.52 21.50
C GLY A 194 -20.24 -26.92 20.28
N LEU A 195 -19.82 -25.74 19.85
CA LEU A 195 -20.38 -25.02 18.70
C LEU A 195 -19.67 -25.42 17.40
N LYS A 196 -20.37 -25.30 16.28
CA LYS A 196 -19.81 -25.47 14.94
C LYS A 196 -19.35 -24.13 14.38
N MET A 197 -18.48 -24.18 13.37
CA MET A 197 -18.14 -23.02 12.54
C MET A 197 -19.44 -22.48 11.92
N PRO A 198 -19.79 -21.20 12.13
CA PRO A 198 -21.00 -20.61 11.55
C PRO A 198 -20.89 -20.49 10.03
N THR A 199 -22.02 -20.68 9.36
CA THR A 199 -22.14 -20.65 7.89
C THR A 199 -23.20 -19.66 7.41
N THR A 200 -23.97 -19.08 8.32
CA THR A 200 -24.96 -18.02 8.07
C THR A 200 -24.77 -16.85 9.02
N THR A 201 -25.35 -15.72 8.70
CA THR A 201 -25.32 -14.52 9.56
C THR A 201 -26.00 -14.75 10.90
N GLU A 202 -27.10 -15.54 10.93
CA GLU A 202 -27.82 -15.91 12.14
C GLU A 202 -26.98 -16.83 13.03
N GLU A 203 -26.33 -17.86 12.44
CA GLU A 203 -25.44 -18.74 13.19
C GLU A 203 -24.25 -17.99 13.78
N LEU A 204 -23.69 -17.00 13.04
CA LEU A 204 -22.64 -16.14 13.57
C LEU A 204 -23.14 -15.35 14.79
N LYS A 205 -24.31 -14.74 14.72
CA LYS A 205 -24.91 -14.01 15.85
C LYS A 205 -25.06 -14.91 17.08
N GLU A 206 -25.57 -16.14 16.91
CA GLU A 206 -25.70 -17.12 17.99
C GLU A 206 -24.33 -17.47 18.61
N VAL A 207 -23.31 -17.69 17.79
CA VAL A 207 -21.94 -17.96 18.25
C VAL A 207 -21.39 -16.79 19.06
N LEU A 208 -21.55 -15.54 18.58
CA LEU A 208 -21.09 -14.35 19.30
C LEU A 208 -21.81 -14.15 20.64
N ILE A 209 -23.12 -14.49 20.73
CA ILE A 209 -23.86 -14.49 21.97
C ILE A 209 -23.28 -15.54 22.95
N ALA A 210 -22.98 -16.74 22.47
CA ALA A 210 -22.38 -17.78 23.29
C ALA A 210 -20.96 -17.35 23.78
N PHE A 211 -20.15 -16.74 22.94
CA PHE A 211 -18.85 -16.21 23.34
C PHE A 211 -18.98 -15.16 24.46
N LYS A 212 -19.97 -14.28 24.37
CA LYS A 212 -20.22 -13.27 25.41
C LYS A 212 -20.69 -13.85 26.74
N THR A 213 -21.47 -14.94 26.73
CA THR A 213 -22.29 -15.34 27.89
C THR A 213 -21.80 -16.60 28.59
N GLN A 214 -20.91 -17.40 27.97
CA GLN A 214 -20.56 -18.73 28.46
C GLN A 214 -19.10 -18.89 28.92
N ASP A 215 -18.38 -17.78 29.16
CA ASP A 215 -16.98 -17.78 29.65
C ASP A 215 -16.07 -18.81 28.91
N PRO A 216 -15.91 -18.69 27.58
CA PRO A 216 -15.16 -19.69 26.82
C PRO A 216 -13.66 -19.67 27.14
N ASN A 217 -13.10 -18.58 27.65
CA ASN A 217 -11.71 -18.52 28.10
C ASN A 217 -11.53 -19.19 29.47
N GLY A 218 -12.62 -19.41 30.24
CA GLY A 218 -12.63 -20.18 31.49
C GLY A 218 -12.01 -19.46 32.67
N ASN A 219 -11.92 -18.13 32.63
CA ASN A 219 -11.28 -17.35 33.68
C ASN A 219 -12.25 -16.85 34.78
N GLY A 220 -13.55 -17.09 34.63
CA GLY A 220 -14.62 -16.70 35.55
C GLY A 220 -14.93 -15.19 35.53
N LYS A 221 -14.57 -14.49 34.48
CA LYS A 221 -14.85 -13.07 34.28
C LYS A 221 -15.60 -12.89 32.95
N ALA A 222 -16.40 -11.85 32.86
CA ALA A 222 -17.03 -11.44 31.61
C ALA A 222 -16.13 -10.42 30.90
N ASP A 223 -14.99 -10.86 30.39
CA ASP A 223 -13.99 -10.02 29.71
C ASP A 223 -13.73 -10.41 28.26
N GLU A 224 -14.54 -11.33 27.73
CA GLU A 224 -14.54 -11.68 26.33
C GLU A 224 -15.05 -10.53 25.47
N ILE A 225 -14.40 -10.36 24.32
CA ILE A 225 -14.82 -9.45 23.26
C ILE A 225 -15.29 -10.32 22.08
N PRO A 226 -16.62 -10.52 21.91
CA PRO A 226 -17.12 -11.44 20.89
C PRO A 226 -16.67 -11.08 19.47
N LEU A 227 -16.72 -9.77 19.13
CA LEU A 227 -16.31 -9.23 17.84
C LEU A 227 -15.61 -7.88 18.01
N SER A 228 -14.41 -7.72 17.43
CA SER A 228 -13.71 -6.44 17.39
C SER A 228 -13.25 -6.10 15.98
N PHE A 229 -13.07 -4.81 15.72
CA PHE A 229 -12.63 -4.25 14.46
C PHE A 229 -12.03 -2.85 14.66
N ILE A 230 -11.42 -2.27 13.61
CA ILE A 230 -11.02 -0.86 13.59
C ILE A 230 -11.95 -0.12 12.62
N ASN A 231 -12.66 0.89 13.11
CA ASN A 231 -13.60 1.68 12.30
C ASN A 231 -12.88 2.67 11.38
N LYS A 232 -12.17 2.13 10.41
CA LYS A 232 -11.39 2.90 9.44
C LYS A 232 -11.41 2.19 8.09
N PRO A 233 -11.81 2.86 6.98
CA PRO A 233 -11.73 2.27 5.65
C PRO A 233 -10.30 1.81 5.33
N GLY A 234 -10.15 0.62 4.75
CA GLY A 234 -8.86 0.03 4.42
C GLY A 234 -8.03 -0.43 5.63
N GLY A 235 -8.63 -0.44 6.82
CA GLY A 235 -8.08 -1.08 8.01
C GLY A 235 -8.76 -2.41 8.30
N GLU A 236 -8.65 -2.90 9.54
CA GLU A 236 -9.28 -4.11 10.05
C GLU A 236 -10.79 -3.91 10.27
N ASP A 237 -11.53 -3.60 9.20
CA ASP A 237 -12.93 -3.18 9.14
C ASP A 237 -13.89 -4.39 9.00
N LEU A 238 -15.18 -4.14 9.17
CA LEU A 238 -16.28 -5.11 9.06
C LEU A 238 -16.71 -5.42 7.61
N THR A 239 -16.04 -4.86 6.60
CA THR A 239 -16.43 -4.94 5.17
C THR A 239 -16.66 -6.35 4.66
N PHE A 240 -15.93 -7.34 5.18
CA PHE A 240 -16.15 -8.75 4.84
C PHE A 240 -17.60 -9.22 5.13
N LEU A 241 -18.20 -8.79 6.23
CA LEU A 241 -19.56 -9.19 6.61
C LEU A 241 -20.65 -8.59 5.70
N PHE A 242 -20.36 -7.48 5.04
CA PHE A 242 -21.30 -6.84 4.12
C PHE A 242 -21.64 -7.72 2.92
N ALA A 243 -20.71 -8.56 2.51
CA ALA A 243 -20.87 -9.40 1.34
C ALA A 243 -22.03 -10.43 1.48
N ALA A 244 -22.43 -10.77 2.70
CA ALA A 244 -23.59 -11.63 2.95
C ALA A 244 -24.94 -10.98 2.55
N PHE A 245 -24.97 -9.67 2.25
CA PHE A 245 -26.20 -8.91 2.01
C PHE A 245 -26.29 -8.34 0.58
N GLY A 246 -25.39 -8.71 -0.34
CA GLY A 246 -25.44 -8.20 -1.71
C GLY A 246 -24.07 -8.16 -2.37
N LEU A 247 -23.72 -7.05 -3.02
CA LEU A 247 -22.40 -6.84 -3.65
C LEU A 247 -21.28 -6.72 -2.61
N GLY A 248 -21.65 -6.38 -1.37
CA GLY A 248 -20.73 -6.16 -0.28
C GLY A 248 -20.11 -4.77 -0.29
N GLU A 249 -18.96 -4.64 0.35
CA GLU A 249 -18.27 -3.36 0.55
C GLU A 249 -16.75 -3.57 0.46
N ASN A 250 -16.05 -2.57 -0.03
CA ASN A 250 -14.60 -2.50 0.02
C ASN A 250 -14.13 -1.08 0.40
N TRP A 251 -12.83 -0.89 0.59
CA TRP A 251 -12.27 0.35 1.13
C TRP A 251 -12.43 1.58 0.22
N ASP A 252 -12.64 1.39 -1.08
CA ASP A 252 -12.82 2.47 -2.06
C ASP A 252 -14.26 2.60 -2.57
N HIS A 253 -15.20 1.91 -1.90
CA HIS A 253 -16.63 1.89 -2.22
C HIS A 253 -16.91 1.53 -3.69
N THR A 254 -16.03 0.78 -4.35
CA THR A 254 -16.10 0.52 -5.78
C THR A 254 -16.13 -0.97 -6.08
N VAL A 255 -17.20 -1.44 -6.67
CA VAL A 255 -17.31 -2.79 -7.24
C VAL A 255 -17.66 -2.67 -8.73
N VAL A 256 -17.08 -3.53 -9.56
CA VAL A 256 -17.45 -3.66 -10.97
C VAL A 256 -18.23 -4.95 -11.15
N THR A 257 -19.48 -4.82 -11.63
CA THR A 257 -20.31 -6.00 -11.90
C THR A 257 -19.78 -6.81 -13.09
N ASN A 258 -20.22 -8.06 -13.24
CA ASN A 258 -19.80 -8.91 -14.35
C ASN A 258 -20.20 -8.36 -15.73
N GLU A 259 -21.17 -7.42 -15.78
CA GLU A 259 -21.56 -6.68 -16.97
C GLU A 259 -20.69 -5.43 -17.23
N GLY A 260 -19.68 -5.18 -16.39
CA GLY A 260 -18.77 -4.04 -16.51
C GLY A 260 -19.35 -2.71 -16.01
N LYS A 261 -20.37 -2.76 -15.14
CA LYS A 261 -20.94 -1.55 -14.51
C LYS A 261 -20.20 -1.24 -13.21
N VAL A 262 -19.71 0.00 -13.10
CA VAL A 262 -19.15 0.54 -11.85
C VAL A 262 -20.29 0.89 -10.89
N VAL A 263 -20.22 0.38 -9.68
CA VAL A 263 -21.20 0.59 -8.61
C VAL A 263 -20.52 1.22 -7.40
N PHE A 264 -21.16 2.23 -6.83
CA PHE A 264 -20.80 2.78 -5.52
C PHE A 264 -21.50 1.97 -4.43
N THR A 265 -20.79 1.09 -3.76
CA THR A 265 -21.36 0.08 -2.86
C THR A 265 -22.13 0.67 -1.69
N ALA A 266 -21.71 1.83 -1.17
CA ALA A 266 -22.37 2.51 -0.05
C ALA A 266 -23.76 3.10 -0.41
N ALA A 267 -24.18 3.04 -1.68
CA ALA A 267 -25.52 3.40 -2.13
C ALA A 267 -26.39 2.18 -2.48
N ASP A 268 -25.90 0.97 -2.28
CA ASP A 268 -26.59 -0.29 -2.59
C ASP A 268 -27.54 -0.73 -1.45
N GLU A 269 -28.67 -1.34 -1.79
CA GLU A 269 -29.60 -1.86 -0.77
C GLU A 269 -28.96 -2.92 0.14
N GLY A 270 -28.04 -3.73 -0.39
CA GLY A 270 -27.27 -4.69 0.41
C GLY A 270 -26.42 -4.02 1.48
N TYR A 271 -25.87 -2.83 1.19
CA TYR A 271 -25.17 -2.04 2.20
C TYR A 271 -26.09 -1.63 3.37
N LYS A 272 -27.33 -1.19 3.07
CA LYS A 272 -28.32 -0.85 4.08
C LYS A 272 -28.64 -2.06 4.98
N GLU A 273 -28.86 -3.23 4.40
CA GLU A 273 -29.17 -4.45 5.16
C GLU A 273 -27.96 -4.92 6.00
N ALA A 274 -26.74 -4.81 5.48
CA ALA A 274 -25.53 -5.11 6.25
C ALA A 274 -25.39 -4.19 7.47
N VAL A 275 -25.62 -2.88 7.31
CA VAL A 275 -25.57 -1.92 8.42
C VAL A 275 -26.62 -2.23 9.48
N LYS A 276 -27.83 -2.65 9.09
CA LYS A 276 -28.89 -3.11 10.01
C LYS A 276 -28.42 -4.32 10.81
N TYR A 277 -27.84 -5.31 10.16
CA TYR A 277 -27.29 -6.50 10.83
C TYR A 277 -26.20 -6.14 11.84
N ILE A 278 -25.25 -5.27 11.46
CA ILE A 278 -24.20 -4.81 12.38
C ILE A 278 -24.81 -4.04 13.57
N HIS A 279 -25.85 -3.21 13.33
CA HIS A 279 -26.58 -2.57 14.41
C HIS A 279 -27.19 -3.57 15.40
N GLU A 280 -27.78 -4.66 14.93
CA GLU A 280 -28.28 -5.72 15.78
C GLU A 280 -27.19 -6.32 16.67
N LEU A 281 -26.01 -6.62 16.10
CA LEU A 281 -24.86 -7.10 16.88
C LEU A 281 -24.42 -6.09 17.95
N VAL A 282 -24.44 -4.80 17.63
CA VAL A 282 -24.13 -3.72 18.58
C VAL A 282 -25.17 -3.64 19.69
N GLN A 283 -26.47 -3.72 19.40
CA GLN A 283 -27.56 -3.69 20.38
C GLN A 283 -27.48 -4.86 21.36
N GLU A 284 -27.08 -6.04 20.89
CA GLU A 284 -26.85 -7.23 21.73
C GLU A 284 -25.54 -7.11 22.54
N GLY A 285 -24.74 -6.03 22.32
CA GLY A 285 -23.44 -5.83 22.96
C GLY A 285 -22.41 -6.88 22.57
N LEU A 286 -22.45 -7.35 21.32
CA LEU A 286 -21.53 -8.35 20.76
C LEU A 286 -20.31 -7.72 20.12
N VAL A 287 -20.34 -6.41 19.91
CA VAL A 287 -19.26 -5.65 19.28
C VAL A 287 -18.47 -4.88 20.34
N ASP A 288 -17.14 -4.86 20.19
CA ASP A 288 -16.23 -4.11 21.04
C ASP A 288 -16.60 -2.61 21.07
N VAL A 289 -16.92 -2.10 22.24
CA VAL A 289 -17.32 -0.70 22.42
C VAL A 289 -16.20 0.30 22.07
N GLU A 290 -14.94 -0.13 22.15
CA GLU A 290 -13.77 0.68 21.79
C GLU A 290 -13.44 0.64 20.29
N ALA A 291 -14.05 -0.25 19.50
CA ALA A 291 -13.77 -0.44 18.07
C ALA A 291 -13.90 0.86 17.24
N TYR A 292 -14.74 1.78 17.69
CA TYR A 292 -14.97 3.06 17.01
C TYR A 292 -13.85 4.10 17.20
N GLN A 293 -12.97 3.91 18.19
CA GLN A 293 -11.94 4.87 18.57
C GLN A 293 -10.56 4.25 18.78
N GLN A 294 -10.48 2.91 18.83
CA GLN A 294 -9.21 2.22 19.05
C GLN A 294 -8.26 2.38 17.86
N ASP A 295 -6.98 2.49 18.18
CA ASP A 295 -5.91 2.42 17.21
C ASP A 295 -5.38 0.98 17.05
N TRP A 296 -4.45 0.81 16.12
CA TRP A 296 -3.77 -0.47 15.87
C TRP A 296 -3.10 -1.04 17.12
N ASN A 297 -2.45 -0.20 17.95
CA ASN A 297 -1.73 -0.68 19.12
C ASN A 297 -2.67 -1.25 20.18
N THR A 298 -3.81 -0.58 20.40
CA THR A 298 -4.87 -1.05 21.30
C THR A 298 -5.49 -2.33 20.80
N TYR A 299 -5.79 -2.41 19.50
CA TYR A 299 -6.31 -3.60 18.84
C TYR A 299 -5.37 -4.80 18.98
N LEU A 300 -4.07 -4.57 18.69
CA LEU A 300 -3.03 -5.57 18.84
C LEU A 300 -2.87 -6.07 20.28
N ALA A 301 -2.92 -5.17 21.27
CA ALA A 301 -2.78 -5.54 22.68
C ALA A 301 -3.90 -6.48 23.16
N LYS A 302 -5.16 -6.17 22.82
CA LYS A 302 -6.32 -7.02 23.11
C LYS A 302 -6.20 -8.40 22.45
N GLY A 303 -5.74 -8.45 21.21
CA GLY A 303 -5.54 -9.69 20.47
C GLY A 303 -4.45 -10.59 21.08
N LYS A 304 -3.33 -10.00 21.49
CA LYS A 304 -2.24 -10.71 22.20
C LYS A 304 -2.69 -11.28 23.54
N ASP A 305 -3.66 -10.62 24.19
CA ASP A 305 -4.28 -11.13 25.42
C ASP A 305 -5.37 -12.19 25.15
N HIS A 306 -5.55 -12.63 23.89
CA HIS A 306 -6.53 -13.61 23.44
C HIS A 306 -7.99 -13.30 23.86
N LYS A 307 -8.36 -12.01 23.89
CA LYS A 307 -9.70 -11.57 24.31
C LYS A 307 -10.75 -11.66 23.20
N TYR A 308 -10.35 -11.84 21.95
CA TYR A 308 -11.26 -11.82 20.81
C TYR A 308 -11.91 -13.17 20.57
N GLY A 309 -13.23 -13.17 20.39
CA GLY A 309 -13.98 -14.26 19.75
C GLY A 309 -13.81 -14.22 18.23
N MET A 310 -13.89 -13.04 17.65
CA MET A 310 -13.68 -12.80 16.23
C MET A 310 -13.03 -11.43 15.99
N TYR A 311 -12.16 -11.35 14.98
CA TYR A 311 -11.50 -10.12 14.55
C TYR A 311 -11.11 -10.19 13.07
N PHE A 312 -10.61 -9.07 12.52
CA PHE A 312 -10.21 -8.95 11.10
C PHE A 312 -8.74 -8.56 11.01
N THR A 313 -8.00 -9.19 10.14
CA THR A 313 -6.64 -8.80 9.76
C THR A 313 -6.18 -9.59 8.54
N TRP A 314 -5.13 -9.13 7.89
CA TRP A 314 -4.52 -9.83 6.75
C TRP A 314 -4.09 -11.26 7.11
N ASP A 315 -3.38 -11.42 8.20
CA ASP A 315 -2.91 -12.70 8.74
C ASP A 315 -2.99 -12.68 10.27
N LYS A 316 -3.51 -13.76 10.88
CA LYS A 316 -3.58 -13.91 12.34
C LYS A 316 -2.24 -13.75 13.04
N ALA A 317 -1.12 -14.07 12.36
CA ALA A 317 0.23 -13.88 12.87
C ALA A 317 0.50 -12.42 13.29
N ASN A 318 -0.18 -11.45 12.67
CA ASN A 318 -0.04 -10.03 13.01
C ASN A 318 -0.59 -9.70 14.40
N ILE A 319 -1.57 -10.47 14.90
CA ILE A 319 -2.31 -10.14 16.13
C ILE A 319 -2.15 -11.23 17.19
N THR A 320 -2.55 -12.46 16.87
CA THR A 320 -2.65 -13.57 17.85
C THR A 320 -1.52 -14.59 17.73
N GLY A 321 -0.67 -14.46 16.73
CA GLY A 321 0.42 -15.39 16.44
C GLY A 321 -0.01 -16.58 15.58
N MET A 322 0.97 -17.34 15.09
CA MET A 322 0.79 -18.54 14.28
C MET A 322 0.44 -19.75 15.18
N ASN A 323 -0.82 -19.81 15.63
CA ASN A 323 -1.34 -20.91 16.45
C ASN A 323 -2.67 -21.40 15.89
N ASP A 324 -3.18 -22.52 16.41
CA ASP A 324 -4.43 -23.14 15.97
C ASP A 324 -5.67 -22.63 16.74
N THR A 325 -5.52 -21.57 17.54
CA THR A 325 -6.61 -20.98 18.32
C THR A 325 -7.64 -20.30 17.42
N TYR A 326 -7.19 -19.72 16.28
CA TYR A 326 -8.06 -19.03 15.34
C TYR A 326 -7.98 -19.65 13.94
N ASP A 327 -9.13 -19.70 13.27
CA ASP A 327 -9.23 -20.08 11.86
C ASP A 327 -10.09 -19.06 11.11
N VAL A 328 -10.05 -19.11 9.79
CA VAL A 328 -10.78 -18.17 8.94
C VAL A 328 -12.26 -18.53 8.90
N LEU A 329 -13.12 -17.57 9.19
CA LEU A 329 -14.55 -17.68 8.99
C LEU A 329 -14.86 -17.79 7.48
N PRO A 330 -15.56 -18.84 7.03
CA PRO A 330 -15.97 -18.95 5.63
C PRO A 330 -16.99 -17.87 5.25
N PRO A 331 -17.21 -17.61 3.94
CA PRO A 331 -18.28 -16.73 3.49
C PRO A 331 -19.64 -17.15 4.05
N LEU A 332 -20.32 -16.22 4.68
CA LEU A 332 -21.62 -16.48 5.30
C LEU A 332 -22.76 -16.38 4.28
N ALA A 333 -23.74 -17.25 4.40
CA ALA A 333 -25.01 -17.07 3.72
C ALA A 333 -25.81 -15.96 4.42
N GLY A 334 -26.31 -15.02 3.62
CA GLY A 334 -27.22 -13.97 4.08
C GLY A 334 -28.67 -14.45 4.21
N PRO A 335 -29.61 -13.53 4.45
CA PRO A 335 -31.04 -13.85 4.59
C PRO A 335 -31.68 -14.49 3.35
N ASP A 336 -31.12 -14.25 2.18
CA ASP A 336 -31.55 -14.87 0.90
C ASP A 336 -30.95 -16.27 0.67
N GLY A 337 -30.08 -16.74 1.56
CA GLY A 337 -29.37 -18.02 1.48
C GLY A 337 -28.14 -18.00 0.56
N GLU A 338 -27.85 -16.86 -0.06
CA GLU A 338 -26.71 -16.69 -0.95
C GLU A 338 -25.44 -16.28 -0.21
N ARG A 339 -24.30 -16.74 -0.72
CA ARG A 339 -22.98 -16.36 -0.22
C ARG A 339 -22.29 -15.45 -1.22
N ASN A 340 -21.60 -14.45 -0.72
CA ASN A 340 -20.75 -13.61 -1.54
C ASN A 340 -19.44 -13.26 -0.80
N VAL A 341 -18.43 -12.88 -1.56
CA VAL A 341 -17.18 -12.28 -1.08
C VAL A 341 -16.92 -11.04 -1.91
N THR A 342 -16.76 -9.91 -1.25
CA THR A 342 -16.42 -8.66 -1.95
C THR A 342 -14.97 -8.69 -2.38
N ARG A 343 -14.74 -8.37 -3.65
CA ARG A 343 -13.41 -8.21 -4.20
C ARG A 343 -12.85 -6.83 -3.89
N THR A 344 -11.55 -6.76 -3.61
CA THR A 344 -10.79 -5.50 -3.70
C THR A 344 -10.40 -5.21 -5.15
N ASN A 345 -9.97 -3.98 -5.41
CA ASN A 345 -9.42 -3.56 -6.70
C ASN A 345 -7.87 -3.59 -6.72
N GLY A 346 -7.24 -4.25 -5.75
CA GLY A 346 -5.79 -4.41 -5.68
C GLY A 346 -5.26 -5.32 -6.78
N ILE A 347 -4.34 -4.80 -7.59
CA ILE A 347 -3.70 -5.54 -8.69
C ILE A 347 -2.19 -5.67 -8.54
N GLY A 348 -1.63 -5.23 -7.40
CA GLY A 348 -0.19 -5.29 -7.16
C GLY A 348 0.60 -4.27 -7.99
N LEU A 349 0.03 -3.10 -8.26
CA LEU A 349 0.70 -1.99 -8.93
C LEU A 349 0.72 -0.74 -8.05
N ASP A 350 1.91 -0.17 -7.88
CA ASP A 350 2.11 1.20 -7.41
C ASP A 350 3.00 1.93 -8.40
N ARG A 351 2.43 2.88 -9.14
CA ARG A 351 3.17 3.59 -10.20
C ARG A 351 4.07 4.70 -9.68
N GLY A 352 3.83 5.23 -8.50
CA GLY A 352 4.52 6.39 -7.94
C GLY A 352 5.80 6.06 -7.15
N ARG A 353 6.51 4.98 -7.47
CA ARG A 353 7.61 4.49 -6.62
C ARG A 353 8.92 5.26 -6.77
N MET A 354 9.27 5.72 -7.96
CA MET A 354 10.48 6.51 -8.13
C MET A 354 10.31 7.49 -9.28
N VAL A 355 10.81 8.70 -9.09
CA VAL A 355 10.86 9.74 -10.12
C VAL A 355 12.28 10.23 -10.31
N ILE A 356 12.63 10.61 -11.55
CA ILE A 356 13.87 11.34 -11.87
C ILE A 356 13.52 12.82 -11.96
N THR A 357 14.29 13.65 -11.27
CA THR A 357 14.05 15.08 -11.27
C THR A 357 14.74 15.78 -12.44
N SER A 358 14.29 16.97 -12.77
CA SER A 358 14.91 17.81 -13.82
C SER A 358 16.33 18.31 -13.46
N SER A 359 16.76 18.16 -12.21
CA SER A 359 18.11 18.49 -11.75
C SER A 359 19.15 17.43 -12.09
N ASN A 360 18.74 16.21 -12.40
CA ASN A 360 19.64 15.09 -12.70
C ASN A 360 20.44 15.37 -13.99
N LYS A 361 21.76 15.26 -13.90
CA LYS A 361 22.69 15.43 -15.03
C LYS A 361 23.32 14.12 -15.51
N ASN A 362 23.06 13.01 -14.80
CA ASN A 362 23.61 11.68 -15.06
C ASN A 362 22.50 10.71 -15.46
N LEU A 363 21.65 11.09 -16.42
CA LEU A 363 20.42 10.38 -16.78
C LEU A 363 20.69 8.93 -17.22
N GLU A 364 21.72 8.71 -18.05
CA GLU A 364 22.10 7.37 -18.51
C GLU A 364 22.50 6.48 -17.34
N SER A 365 23.39 6.95 -16.46
CA SER A 365 23.84 6.19 -15.29
C SER A 365 22.70 5.92 -14.31
N THR A 366 21.80 6.89 -14.14
CA THR A 366 20.58 6.72 -13.31
C THR A 366 19.67 5.65 -13.91
N ALA A 367 19.37 5.72 -15.20
CA ALA A 367 18.51 4.74 -15.88
C ALA A 367 19.10 3.32 -15.82
N LYS A 368 20.40 3.17 -16.07
CA LYS A 368 21.08 1.86 -15.96
C LYS A 368 21.09 1.31 -14.54
N TRP A 369 21.21 2.16 -13.52
CA TRP A 369 21.13 1.74 -12.13
C TRP A 369 19.71 1.28 -11.79
N VAL A 370 18.70 2.05 -12.17
CA VAL A 370 17.28 1.70 -11.96
C VAL A 370 16.92 0.42 -12.71
N ASP A 371 17.44 0.20 -13.92
CA ASP A 371 17.18 -1.01 -14.70
C ASP A 371 17.60 -2.28 -13.96
N GLN A 372 18.68 -2.22 -13.15
CA GLN A 372 19.08 -3.37 -12.34
C GLN A 372 18.03 -3.76 -11.30
N LEU A 373 17.19 -2.83 -10.86
CA LEU A 373 16.11 -3.11 -9.91
C LEU A 373 15.01 -3.99 -10.54
N TYR A 374 14.90 -4.01 -11.86
CA TYR A 374 13.97 -4.84 -12.64
C TYR A 374 14.56 -6.17 -13.12
N ASP A 375 15.83 -6.46 -12.82
CA ASP A 375 16.35 -7.83 -12.94
C ASP A 375 15.54 -8.77 -12.02
N PRO A 376 15.07 -9.95 -12.49
CA PRO A 376 14.18 -10.79 -11.69
C PRO A 376 14.72 -11.14 -10.29
N LEU A 377 15.98 -11.55 -10.19
CA LEU A 377 16.57 -11.90 -8.89
C LEU A 377 16.77 -10.67 -7.99
N GLN A 378 17.05 -9.52 -8.59
CA GLN A 378 17.17 -8.26 -7.86
C GLN A 378 15.81 -7.76 -7.37
N SER A 379 14.77 -7.78 -8.24
CA SER A 379 13.40 -7.41 -7.88
C SER A 379 12.87 -8.20 -6.69
N ILE A 380 13.09 -9.52 -6.70
CA ILE A 380 12.70 -10.42 -5.62
C ILE A 380 13.38 -10.02 -4.29
N GLN A 381 14.69 -9.74 -4.33
CA GLN A 381 15.42 -9.28 -3.15
C GLN A 381 14.98 -7.88 -2.69
N ASN A 382 14.69 -6.98 -3.63
CA ASN A 382 14.19 -5.63 -3.31
C ASN A 382 12.88 -5.68 -2.53
N ASN A 383 12.01 -6.65 -2.85
CA ASN A 383 10.71 -6.81 -2.20
C ASN A 383 10.80 -7.57 -0.87
N TRP A 384 11.47 -8.72 -0.88
CA TRP A 384 11.40 -9.68 0.22
C TRP A 384 12.59 -9.62 1.17
N GLY A 385 13.78 -9.24 0.71
CA GLY A 385 15.02 -9.26 1.46
C GLY A 385 16.11 -10.06 0.76
N THR A 386 17.27 -10.18 1.37
CA THR A 386 18.46 -10.71 0.70
C THR A 386 18.85 -12.12 1.18
N TYR A 387 19.90 -12.69 0.55
CA TYR A 387 20.55 -13.93 0.90
C TYR A 387 22.04 -13.72 1.14
N GLY A 388 22.68 -14.64 1.91
CA GLY A 388 24.12 -14.63 2.14
C GLY A 388 24.60 -13.41 2.95
N ASP A 389 23.74 -12.84 3.79
CA ASP A 389 24.11 -11.84 4.77
C ASP A 389 24.53 -12.56 6.06
N GLU A 390 25.80 -12.42 6.43
CA GLU A 390 26.36 -13.04 7.64
C GLU A 390 25.98 -12.29 8.93
N THR A 391 25.43 -11.10 8.81
CA THR A 391 25.11 -10.20 9.94
C THR A 391 23.65 -10.27 10.35
N GLN A 392 22.79 -10.88 9.53
CA GLN A 392 21.35 -10.93 9.75
C GLN A 392 20.76 -12.28 9.34
N GLN A 393 19.55 -12.56 9.80
CA GLN A 393 18.79 -13.71 9.32
C GLN A 393 18.40 -13.47 7.84
N ASN A 394 18.72 -14.44 6.99
CA ASN A 394 18.40 -14.38 5.58
C ASN A 394 16.96 -14.85 5.34
N ILE A 395 16.29 -14.21 4.40
CA ILE A 395 14.97 -14.63 3.91
C ILE A 395 15.13 -15.72 2.86
N PHE A 396 16.24 -15.70 2.13
CA PHE A 396 16.51 -16.64 1.04
C PHE A 396 17.82 -17.41 1.25
N GLU A 397 17.85 -18.63 0.68
CA GLU A 397 19.05 -19.25 0.17
C GLU A 397 19.08 -19.13 -1.36
N PHE A 398 20.27 -19.05 -1.94
CA PHE A 398 20.43 -19.04 -3.39
C PHE A 398 20.86 -20.43 -3.87
N ASP A 399 20.02 -21.08 -4.68
CA ASP A 399 20.31 -22.34 -5.34
C ASP A 399 21.07 -22.05 -6.65
N GLU A 400 22.41 -22.09 -6.59
CA GLU A 400 23.27 -21.84 -7.76
C GLU A 400 22.99 -22.76 -8.93
N ALA A 401 22.62 -24.02 -8.68
CA ALA A 401 22.35 -24.99 -9.75
C ALA A 401 21.09 -24.65 -10.54
N LYS A 402 20.13 -24.00 -9.91
CA LYS A 402 18.87 -23.58 -10.51
C LYS A 402 18.82 -22.09 -10.87
N GLY A 403 19.75 -21.29 -10.33
CA GLY A 403 19.69 -19.83 -10.43
C GLY A 403 18.46 -19.23 -9.75
N MET A 404 18.06 -19.76 -8.59
CA MET A 404 16.78 -19.47 -7.93
C MET A 404 16.96 -19.11 -6.46
N LEU A 405 16.19 -18.14 -6.00
CA LEU A 405 16.06 -17.78 -4.59
C LEU A 405 14.97 -18.64 -3.93
N LYS A 406 15.31 -19.40 -2.90
CA LYS A 406 14.36 -20.21 -2.13
C LYS A 406 14.07 -19.53 -0.81
N HIS A 407 12.80 -19.32 -0.49
CA HIS A 407 12.42 -18.84 0.84
C HIS A 407 12.85 -19.83 1.92
N LEU A 408 13.43 -19.29 2.98
CA LEU A 408 13.79 -20.04 4.17
C LEU A 408 12.66 -19.97 5.20
N PRO A 409 12.44 -21.02 5.98
CA PRO A 409 11.63 -20.93 7.20
C PRO A 409 12.24 -19.86 8.12
N LEU A 410 11.41 -18.95 8.62
CA LEU A 410 11.86 -17.88 9.50
C LEU A 410 11.62 -18.26 10.97
N GLU A 411 12.69 -18.28 11.76
CA GLU A 411 12.66 -18.58 13.18
C GLU A 411 12.77 -17.28 14.00
N GLY A 412 11.75 -17.00 14.81
CA GLY A 412 11.82 -15.97 15.86
C GLY A 412 11.72 -14.51 15.41
N ALA A 413 11.70 -14.24 14.09
CA ALA A 413 11.52 -12.89 13.56
C ALA A 413 10.29 -12.83 12.66
N ALA A 414 9.53 -11.74 12.73
CA ALA A 414 8.43 -11.52 11.80
C ALA A 414 8.99 -11.24 10.39
N PRO A 415 8.42 -11.83 9.31
CA PRO A 415 8.87 -11.58 7.94
C PRO A 415 8.95 -10.09 7.60
N VAL A 416 7.96 -9.31 8.03
CA VAL A 416 7.92 -7.85 7.82
C VAL A 416 9.10 -7.12 8.46
N GLU A 417 9.56 -7.56 9.62
CA GLU A 417 10.71 -6.96 10.29
C GLU A 417 12.02 -7.21 9.53
N LEU A 418 12.22 -8.43 9.04
CA LEU A 418 13.39 -8.78 8.22
C LEU A 418 13.37 -8.03 6.88
N ARG A 419 12.22 -7.94 6.24
CA ARG A 419 12.05 -7.13 5.02
C ARG A 419 12.49 -5.69 5.24
N GLN A 420 12.03 -5.04 6.31
CA GLN A 420 12.40 -3.66 6.63
C GLN A 420 13.91 -3.47 6.83
N LYS A 421 14.58 -4.46 7.41
CA LYS A 421 16.02 -4.42 7.68
C LYS A 421 16.87 -4.69 6.44
N THR A 422 16.45 -5.55 5.54
CA THR A 422 17.28 -6.12 4.47
C THR A 422 16.87 -5.73 3.06
N SER A 423 15.59 -5.47 2.77
CA SER A 423 15.13 -5.03 1.47
C SER A 423 15.28 -3.51 1.27
N ILE A 424 15.17 -3.04 0.03
CA ILE A 424 15.24 -1.62 -0.28
C ILE A 424 13.91 -1.05 -0.75
N ALA A 425 12.87 -1.89 -0.93
CA ALA A 425 11.63 -1.47 -1.55
C ALA A 425 11.87 -0.80 -2.94
N GLY A 426 11.26 0.32 -3.23
CA GLY A 426 11.48 1.09 -4.45
C GLY A 426 10.87 0.46 -5.69
N PRO A 427 11.33 0.85 -6.88
CA PRO A 427 10.90 0.24 -8.13
C PRO A 427 11.31 -1.22 -8.21
N LEU A 428 10.42 -2.06 -8.71
CA LEU A 428 10.68 -3.49 -8.97
C LEU A 428 9.55 -4.09 -9.82
N ALA A 429 9.76 -5.29 -10.35
CA ALA A 429 8.71 -6.09 -10.94
C ALA A 429 8.91 -7.58 -10.60
N ILE A 430 7.90 -8.18 -10.00
CA ILE A 430 7.82 -9.62 -9.75
C ILE A 430 6.56 -10.12 -10.45
N LEU A 431 6.72 -10.65 -11.66
CA LEU A 431 5.61 -11.21 -12.43
C LEU A 431 5.24 -12.61 -11.90
N ASP A 432 4.01 -13.05 -12.14
CA ASP A 432 3.56 -14.40 -11.76
C ASP A 432 4.47 -15.50 -12.35
N SER A 433 4.99 -15.29 -13.57
CA SER A 433 5.96 -16.16 -14.23
C SER A 433 7.31 -16.29 -13.49
N TYR A 434 7.62 -15.40 -12.52
CA TYR A 434 8.88 -15.44 -11.77
C TYR A 434 8.84 -16.44 -10.64
N TYR A 435 7.64 -16.73 -10.11
CA TYR A 435 7.48 -17.77 -9.10
C TYR A 435 7.73 -19.15 -9.72
N ASP A 436 8.37 -20.03 -8.99
CA ASP A 436 8.88 -21.34 -9.42
C ASP A 436 10.01 -21.30 -10.46
N LYS A 437 10.27 -20.15 -11.10
CA LYS A 437 11.39 -19.97 -12.04
C LYS A 437 12.60 -19.29 -11.37
N TYR A 438 12.39 -18.17 -10.68
CA TYR A 438 13.43 -17.38 -10.04
C TYR A 438 13.32 -17.38 -8.52
N THR A 439 12.13 -17.68 -7.99
CA THR A 439 11.88 -17.76 -6.54
C THR A 439 10.77 -18.76 -6.22
N THR A 440 10.76 -19.25 -4.99
CA THR A 440 9.62 -19.97 -4.41
C THR A 440 8.57 -18.97 -3.91
N LYS A 441 7.35 -19.44 -3.66
CA LYS A 441 6.35 -18.64 -2.92
C LYS A 441 6.63 -18.73 -1.41
N PRO A 442 6.47 -17.64 -0.63
CA PRO A 442 6.50 -17.71 0.83
C PRO A 442 5.40 -18.67 1.34
N GLU A 443 5.65 -19.39 2.43
CA GLU A 443 4.70 -20.40 2.95
C GLU A 443 3.37 -19.76 3.37
N ASP A 444 3.40 -18.61 4.03
CA ASP A 444 2.23 -17.84 4.43
C ASP A 444 1.41 -17.35 3.24
N ALA A 445 2.07 -16.87 2.18
CA ALA A 445 1.41 -16.47 0.95
C ALA A 445 0.81 -17.68 0.20
N ALA A 446 1.52 -18.79 0.11
CA ALA A 446 1.02 -20.02 -0.52
C ALA A 446 -0.25 -20.52 0.20
N TRP A 447 -0.24 -20.55 1.52
CA TRP A 447 -1.41 -20.90 2.33
C TRP A 447 -2.60 -19.96 2.07
N ARG A 448 -2.36 -18.63 2.08
CA ARG A 448 -3.42 -17.64 1.83
C ARG A 448 -4.02 -17.80 0.44
N MET A 449 -3.21 -18.00 -0.59
CA MET A 449 -3.69 -18.19 -1.97
C MET A 449 -4.54 -19.46 -2.10
N GLU A 450 -4.11 -20.59 -1.49
CA GLU A 450 -4.91 -21.81 -1.46
C GLU A 450 -6.25 -21.57 -0.78
N LEU A 451 -6.26 -20.85 0.35
CA LEU A 451 -7.48 -20.47 1.06
C LEU A 451 -8.40 -19.63 0.17
N LEU A 452 -7.86 -18.58 -0.49
CA LEU A 452 -8.64 -17.72 -1.39
C LEU A 452 -9.27 -18.53 -2.52
N ASP A 453 -8.48 -19.35 -3.22
CA ASP A 453 -8.96 -20.13 -4.36
C ASP A 453 -10.01 -21.18 -3.97
N ARG A 454 -9.87 -21.80 -2.81
CA ARG A 454 -10.74 -22.87 -2.36
C ARG A 454 -11.98 -22.36 -1.66
N VAL A 455 -11.88 -21.28 -0.87
CA VAL A 455 -12.94 -20.86 0.06
C VAL A 455 -13.63 -19.57 -0.37
N MET A 456 -12.87 -18.59 -0.90
CA MET A 456 -13.39 -17.24 -1.16
C MET A 456 -13.83 -17.03 -2.61
N VAL A 457 -12.94 -17.30 -3.55
CA VAL A 457 -13.16 -17.05 -4.99
C VAL A 457 -14.43 -17.73 -5.54
N PRO A 458 -14.79 -18.98 -5.15
CA PRO A 458 -16.02 -19.60 -5.64
C PRO A 458 -17.31 -18.85 -5.28
N HIS A 459 -17.25 -17.93 -4.33
CA HIS A 459 -18.40 -17.14 -3.86
C HIS A 459 -18.36 -15.67 -4.32
N MET A 460 -17.36 -15.24 -5.09
CA MET A 460 -17.33 -13.87 -5.64
C MET A 460 -18.41 -13.71 -6.71
N LYS A 461 -19.44 -12.89 -6.45
CA LYS A 461 -20.51 -12.58 -7.40
C LYS A 461 -20.12 -11.50 -8.42
N ALA A 462 -19.23 -10.58 -8.03
CA ALA A 462 -18.65 -9.56 -8.90
C ALA A 462 -17.13 -9.70 -8.85
N ASP A 463 -16.54 -10.30 -9.88
CA ASP A 463 -15.11 -10.65 -9.92
C ASP A 463 -14.28 -9.77 -10.86
N ASN A 464 -14.90 -8.84 -11.59
CA ASN A 464 -14.19 -7.84 -12.36
C ASN A 464 -13.41 -6.88 -11.45
N VAL A 465 -12.19 -6.56 -11.86
CA VAL A 465 -11.33 -5.60 -11.15
C VAL A 465 -11.56 -4.21 -11.73
N TYR A 466 -11.71 -3.21 -10.87
CA TYR A 466 -11.56 -1.84 -11.32
C TYR A 466 -10.07 -1.59 -11.61
N PRO A 467 -9.68 -1.27 -12.86
CA PRO A 467 -8.28 -1.14 -13.23
C PRO A 467 -7.63 0.06 -12.52
N SER A 468 -6.31 0.05 -12.44
CA SER A 468 -5.55 1.22 -11.97
C SER A 468 -5.55 2.31 -13.05
N VAL A 469 -6.69 3.01 -13.18
CA VAL A 469 -6.86 4.08 -14.18
C VAL A 469 -5.92 5.24 -13.86
N PHE A 470 -5.17 5.70 -14.86
CA PHE A 470 -4.46 6.96 -14.76
C PHE A 470 -5.39 8.08 -15.26
N PHE A 471 -6.02 8.77 -14.35
CA PHE A 471 -6.94 9.87 -14.67
C PHE A 471 -6.19 11.14 -15.10
N SER A 472 -6.86 12.01 -15.86
CA SER A 472 -6.37 13.35 -16.13
C SER A 472 -6.37 14.22 -14.86
N ILE A 473 -5.59 15.31 -14.88
CA ILE A 473 -5.51 16.21 -13.72
C ILE A 473 -6.89 16.81 -13.38
N ASP A 474 -7.71 17.12 -14.40
CA ASP A 474 -9.05 17.67 -14.20
C ASP A 474 -9.99 16.62 -13.57
N GLU A 475 -9.91 15.35 -14.00
CA GLU A 475 -10.67 14.25 -13.40
C GLU A 475 -10.21 14.01 -11.96
N LEU A 476 -8.90 14.03 -11.69
CA LEU A 476 -8.34 13.86 -10.34
C LEU A 476 -8.75 14.99 -9.39
N ASP A 477 -8.75 16.25 -9.85
CA ASP A 477 -9.23 17.39 -9.07
C ASP A 477 -10.72 17.21 -8.70
N ARG A 478 -11.52 16.72 -9.64
CA ARG A 478 -12.95 16.48 -9.39
C ARG A 478 -13.16 15.30 -8.45
N LEU A 479 -12.51 14.16 -8.69
CA LEU A 479 -12.58 12.99 -7.82
C LEU A 479 -12.14 13.33 -6.39
N SER A 480 -10.98 13.97 -6.22
CA SER A 480 -10.47 14.35 -4.90
C SER A 480 -11.43 15.25 -4.13
N THR A 481 -12.05 16.23 -4.83
CA THR A 481 -13.05 17.13 -4.22
C THR A 481 -14.29 16.36 -3.78
N ILE A 482 -14.81 15.47 -4.64
CA ILE A 482 -16.01 14.69 -4.34
C ILE A 482 -15.73 13.66 -3.25
N GLU A 483 -14.66 12.87 -3.38
CA GLU A 483 -14.32 11.77 -2.47
C GLU A 483 -14.06 12.25 -1.03
N THR A 484 -13.46 13.43 -0.86
CA THR A 484 -13.22 14.01 0.46
C THR A 484 -14.50 14.15 1.27
N ASP A 485 -15.54 14.73 0.67
CA ASP A 485 -16.81 14.97 1.37
C ASP A 485 -17.69 13.70 1.37
N LEU A 486 -17.73 12.99 0.24
CA LEU A 486 -18.57 11.80 0.03
C LEU A 486 -18.16 10.66 0.99
N PHE A 487 -16.87 10.29 1.03
CA PHE A 487 -16.40 9.18 1.88
C PHE A 487 -16.45 9.53 3.37
N ALA A 488 -16.14 10.78 3.73
CA ALA A 488 -16.31 11.24 5.11
C ALA A 488 -17.78 11.19 5.56
N TYR A 489 -18.72 11.52 4.66
CA TYR A 489 -20.16 11.44 4.94
C TYR A 489 -20.59 9.98 5.10
N VAL A 490 -20.17 9.07 4.19
CA VAL A 490 -20.45 7.64 4.28
C VAL A 490 -19.97 7.05 5.61
N LEU A 491 -18.69 7.28 5.97
CA LEU A 491 -18.11 6.76 7.19
C LEU A 491 -18.83 7.27 8.45
N ARG A 492 -19.16 8.56 8.47
CA ARG A 492 -19.91 9.18 9.57
C ARG A 492 -21.29 8.56 9.72
N MET A 493 -22.08 8.49 8.64
CA MET A 493 -23.44 7.93 8.67
C MET A 493 -23.43 6.44 9.06
N ARG A 494 -22.51 5.65 8.49
CA ARG A 494 -22.32 4.25 8.84
C ARG A 494 -22.06 4.09 10.34
N THR A 495 -21.14 4.88 10.89
CA THR A 495 -20.80 4.82 12.32
C THR A 495 -21.98 5.22 13.21
N GLU A 496 -22.73 6.24 12.83
CA GLU A 496 -23.95 6.67 13.55
C GLU A 496 -25.02 5.57 13.51
N TRP A 497 -25.24 4.93 12.36
CA TRP A 497 -26.25 3.89 12.20
C TRP A 497 -25.91 2.58 12.92
N TYR A 498 -24.64 2.22 13.01
CA TYR A 498 -24.22 1.10 13.85
C TYR A 498 -24.66 1.29 15.29
N GLN A 499 -24.65 2.54 15.79
CA GLN A 499 -25.00 2.84 17.17
C GLN A 499 -26.51 3.08 17.39
N ASN A 500 -27.19 3.78 16.47
CA ASN A 500 -28.56 4.27 16.66
C ASN A 500 -29.65 3.52 15.85
N GLY A 501 -29.28 2.72 14.83
CA GLY A 501 -30.19 1.92 14.03
C GLY A 501 -31.14 2.68 13.11
N LYS A 502 -30.89 3.95 12.83
CA LYS A 502 -31.84 4.80 12.10
C LYS A 502 -31.76 4.70 10.59
N ILE A 503 -30.94 3.81 10.04
CA ILE A 503 -30.69 3.74 8.60
C ILE A 503 -31.98 3.59 7.78
N GLU A 504 -32.95 2.80 8.23
CA GLU A 504 -34.22 2.59 7.53
C GLU A 504 -35.00 3.90 7.35
N GLN A 505 -35.00 4.76 8.37
CA GLN A 505 -35.71 6.04 8.35
C GLN A 505 -34.94 7.13 7.58
N GLU A 506 -33.63 7.03 7.55
CA GLU A 506 -32.74 8.07 7.01
C GLU A 506 -32.21 7.73 5.60
N TRP A 507 -32.44 6.52 5.09
CA TRP A 507 -31.88 6.02 3.84
C TRP A 507 -32.16 6.90 2.63
N ASP A 508 -33.42 7.30 2.41
CA ASP A 508 -33.78 8.16 1.29
C ASP A 508 -33.14 9.55 1.37
N ALA A 509 -32.97 10.08 2.58
CA ALA A 509 -32.31 11.36 2.80
C ALA A 509 -30.80 11.23 2.56
N TYR A 510 -30.22 10.10 2.96
CA TYR A 510 -28.83 9.77 2.72
C TYR A 510 -28.50 9.68 1.23
N LEU A 511 -29.28 8.94 0.45
CA LEU A 511 -29.08 8.83 -1.01
C LEU A 511 -29.14 10.20 -1.69
N LYS A 512 -30.09 11.07 -1.30
CA LYS A 512 -30.17 12.45 -1.81
C LYS A 512 -28.94 13.28 -1.44
N GLU A 513 -28.38 13.05 -0.26
CA GLU A 513 -27.18 13.76 0.17
C GLU A 513 -25.94 13.26 -0.58
N LEU A 514 -25.82 11.94 -0.85
CA LEU A 514 -24.76 11.41 -1.73
C LEU A 514 -24.81 12.07 -3.11
N ASP A 515 -26.00 12.19 -3.70
CA ASP A 515 -26.17 12.88 -4.99
C ASP A 515 -25.76 14.36 -4.90
N ARG A 516 -26.14 15.06 -3.81
CA ARG A 516 -25.73 16.46 -3.58
C ARG A 516 -24.21 16.59 -3.43
N LEU A 517 -23.55 15.61 -2.84
CA LEU A 517 -22.09 15.56 -2.68
C LEU A 517 -21.36 15.18 -3.97
N GLY A 518 -22.08 14.79 -5.03
CA GLY A 518 -21.50 14.56 -6.35
C GLY A 518 -21.40 13.09 -6.77
N LEU A 519 -22.14 12.17 -6.14
CA LEU A 519 -22.10 10.74 -6.47
C LEU A 519 -22.31 10.46 -7.97
N GLN A 520 -23.26 11.15 -8.63
CA GLN A 520 -23.53 10.89 -10.05
C GLN A 520 -22.36 11.30 -10.95
N GLU A 521 -21.68 12.42 -10.65
CA GLU A 521 -20.47 12.84 -11.36
C GLU A 521 -19.31 11.87 -11.09
N TRP A 522 -19.14 11.43 -9.84
CA TRP A 522 -18.15 10.43 -9.46
C TRP A 522 -18.32 9.13 -10.26
N LEU A 523 -19.56 8.61 -10.33
CA LEU A 523 -19.89 7.41 -11.10
C LEU A 523 -19.61 7.59 -12.61
N GLN A 524 -19.90 8.76 -13.18
CA GLN A 524 -19.60 9.05 -14.58
C GLN A 524 -18.09 9.03 -14.84
N ILE A 525 -17.30 9.67 -14.00
CA ILE A 525 -15.82 9.70 -14.14
C ILE A 525 -15.24 8.30 -13.98
N LYS A 526 -15.66 7.56 -12.94
CA LYS A 526 -15.17 6.20 -12.69
C LYS A 526 -15.57 5.24 -13.80
N GLN A 527 -16.80 5.28 -14.31
CA GLN A 527 -17.25 4.44 -15.43
C GLN A 527 -16.48 4.77 -16.72
N ALA A 528 -16.30 6.06 -17.03
CA ALA A 528 -15.51 6.47 -18.19
C ALA A 528 -14.05 6.00 -18.09
N GLY A 529 -13.48 6.06 -16.89
CA GLY A 529 -12.14 5.52 -16.61
C GLY A 529 -12.08 4.00 -16.82
N TYR A 530 -13.02 3.25 -16.29
CA TYR A 530 -13.13 1.81 -16.50
C TYR A 530 -13.22 1.47 -17.99
N ASP A 531 -14.12 2.12 -18.72
CA ASP A 531 -14.35 1.89 -20.14
C ASP A 531 -13.12 2.18 -21.02
N ARG A 532 -12.30 3.17 -20.66
CA ARG A 532 -11.05 3.49 -21.37
C ARG A 532 -9.98 2.42 -21.19
N ASN A 533 -9.98 1.71 -20.07
CA ASN A 533 -8.92 0.73 -19.73
C ASN A 533 -9.31 -0.72 -20.03
N THR A 534 -10.57 -0.99 -20.36
CA THR A 534 -11.07 -2.35 -20.59
C THR A 534 -11.58 -2.60 -22.01
N LYS A 535 -11.71 -1.57 -22.85
CA LYS A 535 -12.08 -1.61 -24.27
C LYS A 535 -10.86 -1.38 -25.15
#